data_2741ac9d0c4520e237edbb13b243eeec
#
_entry.id   2741ac9d0c4520e237edbb13b243eeec
#
_cell.length_a   1.000
_cell.length_b   1.000
_cell.length_c   1.000
_cell.angle_alpha   90.00
_cell.angle_beta   90.00
_cell.angle_gamma   90.00
#
_symmetry.space_group_name_H-M   'P 1'
#
loop_
_entity.id
_entity.type
_entity.pdbx_description
1 polymer ?
#
loop_
_entity_poly.entity_id
_entity_poly.type
_entity_poly.pdbx_seq_one_letter_code
_entity_poly.pdbx_strand_id
1 'polypeptide(L)'
;MTNFDVANRFFNALLAGDGTALNGLFSRDAVVWTNFSGQEQQRREFLPRFAALAATVPGLHFENVRRTATAAGFVEQHTLCGDTPEGGKLAAHGCFIVTVVDGRITRLNEYIDSVQLGPLARRRIS
;
A
#
# COMPACT_ATOMS: atom_id res chain seq x y z
N MET A 1 8.15 -5.07 -19.15
CA MET A 1 7.21 -5.23 -18.02
C MET A 1 6.16 -4.13 -18.10
N THR A 2 4.89 -4.50 -18.12
CA THR A 2 3.81 -3.52 -18.21
C THR A 2 3.55 -2.88 -16.84
N ASN A 3 2.78 -1.79 -16.83
CA ASN A 3 2.37 -1.16 -15.57
C ASN A 3 1.48 -2.09 -14.74
N PHE A 4 0.68 -2.94 -15.37
CA PHE A 4 -0.08 -3.97 -14.66
C PHE A 4 0.82 -5.03 -14.02
N ASP A 5 1.93 -5.39 -14.67
CA ASP A 5 2.90 -6.33 -14.08
C ASP A 5 3.50 -5.73 -12.81
N VAL A 6 3.86 -4.45 -12.83
CA VAL A 6 4.37 -3.75 -11.65
C VAL A 6 3.33 -3.75 -10.55
N ALA A 7 2.08 -3.45 -10.88
CA ALA A 7 0.98 -3.45 -9.91
C ALA A 7 0.80 -4.84 -9.29
N ASN A 8 0.77 -5.89 -10.11
CA ASN A 8 0.62 -7.26 -9.61
C ASN A 8 1.74 -7.63 -8.64
N ARG A 9 2.98 -7.29 -8.98
CA ARG A 9 4.13 -7.58 -8.13
C ARG A 9 4.07 -6.81 -6.82
N PHE A 10 3.64 -5.55 -6.88
CA PHE A 10 3.53 -4.71 -5.69
C PHE A 10 2.51 -5.28 -4.70
N PHE A 11 1.29 -5.55 -5.16
CA PHE A 11 0.24 -6.05 -4.28
C PHE A 11 0.53 -7.47 -3.77
N ASN A 12 1.12 -8.32 -4.59
CA ASN A 12 1.55 -9.65 -4.14
C ASN A 12 2.62 -9.54 -3.04
N ALA A 13 3.57 -8.62 -3.19
CA ALA A 13 4.60 -8.41 -2.18
C ALA A 13 4.05 -7.84 -0.88
N LEU A 14 3.08 -6.91 -0.97
CA LEU A 14 2.39 -6.39 0.21
C LEU A 14 1.71 -7.50 0.99
N LEU A 15 0.93 -8.34 0.28
CA LEU A 15 0.17 -9.42 0.92
C LEU A 15 1.08 -10.49 1.51
N ALA A 16 2.24 -10.72 0.91
CA ALA A 16 3.21 -11.70 1.39
C ALA A 16 4.14 -11.15 2.49
N GLY A 17 4.15 -9.85 2.71
CA GLY A 17 5.13 -9.23 3.60
C GLY A 17 6.56 -9.37 3.08
N ASP A 18 6.73 -9.40 1.76
CA ASP A 18 8.02 -9.66 1.12
C ASP A 18 8.81 -8.37 0.94
N GLY A 19 9.61 -8.04 1.96
CA GLY A 19 10.41 -6.82 1.96
C GLY A 19 11.46 -6.76 0.85
N THR A 20 12.02 -7.91 0.46
CA THR A 20 13.00 -7.96 -0.62
C THR A 20 12.36 -7.63 -1.96
N ALA A 21 11.18 -8.21 -2.24
CA ALA A 21 10.44 -7.91 -3.45
C ALA A 21 10.03 -6.44 -3.50
N LEU A 22 9.52 -5.90 -2.38
CA LEU A 22 9.15 -4.48 -2.28
C LEU A 22 10.35 -3.58 -2.55
N ASN A 23 11.50 -3.90 -1.96
CA ASN A 23 12.72 -3.12 -2.17
C ASN A 23 13.11 -3.05 -3.65
N GLY A 24 12.94 -4.14 -4.39
CA GLY A 24 13.28 -4.19 -5.82
C GLY A 24 12.30 -3.47 -6.73
N LEU A 25 11.08 -3.21 -6.26
CA LEU A 25 10.02 -2.57 -7.05
C LEU A 25 10.10 -1.05 -7.03
N PHE A 26 10.73 -0.45 -6.04
CA PHE A 26 10.82 1.00 -5.91
C PHE A 26 12.16 1.51 -6.39
N SER A 27 12.16 2.66 -7.07
CA SER A 27 13.39 3.34 -7.45
C SER A 27 14.11 3.86 -6.20
N ARG A 28 15.41 4.17 -6.37
CA ARG A 28 16.23 4.66 -5.25
C ARG A 28 15.65 5.90 -4.58
N ASP A 29 15.14 6.82 -5.39
CA ASP A 29 14.61 8.10 -4.92
C ASP A 29 13.10 8.11 -4.82
N ALA A 30 12.48 6.93 -4.73
CA ALA A 30 11.03 6.81 -4.65
C ALA A 30 10.47 7.53 -3.42
N VAL A 31 9.28 8.09 -3.59
CA VAL A 31 8.57 8.83 -2.56
C VAL A 31 7.17 8.27 -2.42
N VAL A 32 6.73 8.12 -1.18
CA VAL A 32 5.35 7.76 -0.85
C VAL A 32 4.73 8.89 -0.07
N TRP A 33 3.56 9.32 -0.50
CA TRP A 33 2.75 10.30 0.21
C TRP A 33 1.43 9.66 0.63
N THR A 34 0.97 9.96 1.84
CA THR A 34 -0.32 9.46 2.32
C THR A 34 -1.16 10.62 2.83
N ASN A 35 -2.48 10.52 2.61
CA ASN A 35 -3.40 11.56 3.08
C ASN A 35 -3.49 11.62 4.60
N PHE A 36 -3.27 10.49 5.29
CA PHE A 36 -3.39 10.48 6.75
C PHE A 36 -2.19 11.11 7.46
N SER A 37 -1.01 11.13 6.84
CA SER A 37 0.16 11.82 7.38
C SER A 37 0.32 13.22 6.77
N GLY A 38 -0.13 13.39 5.52
CA GLY A 38 0.07 14.63 4.76
C GLY A 38 1.53 14.90 4.41
N GLN A 39 2.40 13.88 4.55
CA GLN A 39 3.84 14.06 4.38
C GLN A 39 4.40 13.06 3.39
N GLU A 40 5.48 13.45 2.73
CA GLU A 40 6.26 12.56 1.87
C GLU A 40 7.23 11.74 2.71
N GLN A 41 7.30 10.44 2.39
CA GLN A 41 8.20 9.50 3.05
C GLN A 41 9.20 8.97 2.04
N GLN A 42 10.43 8.75 2.49
CA GLN A 42 11.48 8.12 1.71
C GLN A 42 11.53 6.62 1.99
N ARG A 43 12.28 5.88 1.18
CA ARG A 43 12.35 4.41 1.24
C ARG A 43 12.58 3.87 2.65
N ARG A 44 13.51 4.44 3.39
CA ARG A 44 13.83 3.99 4.76
C ARG A 44 12.64 4.10 5.71
N GLU A 45 11.66 4.95 5.38
CA GLU A 45 10.47 5.15 6.19
C GLU A 45 9.32 4.26 5.73
N PHE A 46 9.05 4.21 4.42
CA PHE A 46 7.85 3.52 3.95
C PHE A 46 8.06 2.01 3.71
N LEU A 47 9.27 1.56 3.32
CA LEU A 47 9.48 0.13 3.05
C LEU A 47 9.24 -0.75 4.27
N PRO A 48 9.76 -0.44 5.47
CA PRO A 48 9.45 -1.24 6.65
C PRO A 48 7.95 -1.26 6.97
N ARG A 49 7.26 -0.14 6.76
CA ARG A 49 5.82 -0.05 7.01
C ARG A 49 5.05 -0.96 6.04
N PHE A 50 5.38 -0.94 4.77
CA PHE A 50 4.74 -1.80 3.78
C PHE A 50 5.05 -3.28 4.04
N ALA A 51 6.29 -3.60 4.36
CA ALA A 51 6.69 -4.99 4.63
C ALA A 51 6.00 -5.55 5.89
N ALA A 52 5.67 -4.70 6.86
CA ALA A 52 5.04 -5.12 8.10
C ALA A 52 3.51 -5.22 8.02
N LEU A 53 2.89 -4.75 6.94
CA LEU A 53 1.43 -4.64 6.86
C LEU A 53 0.74 -5.99 7.05
N ALA A 54 1.21 -7.03 6.39
CA ALA A 54 0.59 -8.37 6.49
C ALA A 54 0.67 -8.94 7.90
N ALA A 55 1.75 -8.65 8.64
CA ALA A 55 1.88 -9.08 10.03
C ALA A 55 1.02 -8.25 10.97
N THR A 56 0.79 -6.98 10.62
CA THR A 56 -0.03 -6.06 11.42
C THR A 56 -1.52 -6.37 11.29
N VAL A 57 -1.94 -6.84 10.12
CA VAL A 57 -3.35 -7.09 9.79
C VAL A 57 -3.52 -8.57 9.45
N PRO A 58 -3.88 -9.42 10.41
CA PRO A 58 -4.17 -10.82 10.12
C PRO A 58 -5.28 -10.94 9.09
N GLY A 59 -5.13 -11.86 8.14
CA GLY A 59 -6.11 -12.06 7.08
C GLY A 59 -6.16 -10.93 6.06
N LEU A 60 -5.10 -10.13 5.97
CA LEU A 60 -5.01 -9.00 5.02
C LEU A 60 -5.36 -9.44 3.61
N HIS A 61 -6.30 -8.73 2.99
CA HIS A 61 -6.64 -8.92 1.60
C HIS A 61 -7.29 -7.64 1.06
N PHE A 62 -7.39 -7.55 -0.27
CA PHE A 62 -8.04 -6.43 -0.93
C PHE A 62 -9.30 -6.91 -1.63
N GLU A 63 -10.39 -6.17 -1.47
CA GLU A 63 -11.67 -6.43 -2.13
C GLU A 63 -12.04 -5.25 -3.02
N ASN A 64 -12.98 -5.48 -3.94
CA ASN A 64 -13.50 -4.45 -4.84
C ASN A 64 -12.39 -3.76 -5.63
N VAL A 65 -11.41 -4.53 -6.08
CA VAL A 65 -10.25 -3.99 -6.77
C VAL A 65 -10.64 -3.47 -8.15
N ARG A 66 -10.34 -2.21 -8.41
CA ARG A 66 -10.47 -1.57 -9.72
C ARG A 66 -9.13 -0.95 -10.07
N ARG A 67 -8.48 -1.51 -11.07
CA ARG A 67 -7.16 -1.09 -11.48
C ARG A 67 -7.19 -0.59 -12.91
N THR A 68 -6.59 0.58 -13.14
CA THR A 68 -6.52 1.21 -14.46
C THR A 68 -5.08 1.59 -14.74
N ALA A 69 -4.56 1.15 -15.90
CA ALA A 69 -3.25 1.60 -16.35
C ALA A 69 -3.38 3.04 -16.87
N THR A 70 -2.38 3.87 -16.55
CA THR A 70 -2.28 5.24 -17.03
C THR A 70 -0.99 5.40 -17.82
N ALA A 71 -0.83 6.53 -18.51
CA ALA A 71 0.41 6.82 -19.23
C ALA A 71 1.61 6.87 -18.27
N ALA A 72 1.41 7.34 -17.04
CA ALA A 72 2.48 7.50 -16.05
C ALA A 72 2.66 6.29 -15.14
N GLY A 73 1.68 5.37 -15.08
CA GLY A 73 1.74 4.24 -14.17
C GLY A 73 0.42 3.50 -14.05
N PHE A 74 -0.18 3.52 -12.86
CA PHE A 74 -1.50 2.92 -12.67
C PHE A 74 -2.22 3.60 -11.50
N VAL A 75 -3.54 3.41 -11.49
CA VAL A 75 -4.41 3.80 -10.37
C VAL A 75 -5.14 2.56 -9.91
N GLU A 76 -5.22 2.35 -8.61
CA GLU A 76 -6.02 1.25 -8.06
C GLU A 76 -6.91 1.74 -6.94
N GLN A 77 -8.20 1.47 -7.09
CA GLN A 77 -9.19 1.59 -6.01
C GLN A 77 -9.39 0.22 -5.39
N HIS A 78 -9.54 0.17 -4.08
CA HIS A 78 -9.80 -1.09 -3.38
C HIS A 78 -10.35 -0.84 -1.98
N THR A 79 -10.75 -1.92 -1.33
CA THR A 79 -11.05 -1.95 0.09
C THR A 79 -10.00 -2.82 0.76
N LEU A 80 -9.24 -2.25 1.67
CA LEU A 80 -8.27 -2.98 2.47
C LEU A 80 -9.02 -3.69 3.60
N CYS A 81 -8.95 -5.01 3.62
CA CYS A 81 -9.70 -5.84 4.57
C CYS A 81 -8.78 -6.71 5.40
N GLY A 82 -9.27 -7.10 6.55
CA GLY A 82 -8.56 -8.01 7.44
C GLY A 82 -9.20 -8.07 8.81
N ASP A 83 -8.48 -8.64 9.76
CA ASP A 83 -8.95 -8.75 11.13
C ASP A 83 -8.25 -7.73 12.01
N THR A 84 -8.99 -7.19 12.99
CA THR A 84 -8.41 -6.34 14.02
C THR A 84 -7.95 -7.22 15.20
N PRO A 85 -7.01 -6.73 16.02
CA PRO A 85 -6.54 -7.48 17.19
C PRO A 85 -7.63 -7.81 18.18
N GLU A 86 -8.70 -7.01 18.17
CA GLU A 86 -9.80 -7.15 19.13
C GLU A 86 -10.91 -8.07 18.62
N GLY A 87 -10.66 -8.78 17.52
CA GLY A 87 -11.63 -9.71 16.93
C GLY A 87 -12.65 -9.08 16.01
N GLY A 88 -12.49 -7.79 15.69
CA GLY A 88 -13.33 -7.09 14.73
C GLY A 88 -12.84 -7.24 13.30
N LYS A 89 -13.51 -6.56 12.39
CA LYS A 89 -13.14 -6.56 10.96
C LYS A 89 -12.65 -5.17 10.56
N LEU A 90 -11.59 -5.15 9.76
CA LEU A 90 -11.10 -3.95 9.12
C LEU A 90 -11.62 -3.92 7.69
N ALA A 91 -12.18 -2.78 7.29
CA ALA A 91 -12.58 -2.54 5.91
C ALA A 91 -12.38 -1.05 5.62
N ALA A 92 -11.25 -0.71 5.01
CA ALA A 92 -10.90 0.68 4.74
C ALA A 92 -10.83 0.93 3.24
N HIS A 93 -11.63 1.86 2.75
CA HIS A 93 -11.63 2.23 1.33
C HIS A 93 -10.42 3.08 1.01
N GLY A 94 -9.73 2.73 -0.06
CA GLY A 94 -8.51 3.41 -0.45
C GLY A 94 -8.28 3.48 -1.94
N CYS A 95 -7.31 4.31 -2.30
CA CYS A 95 -6.91 4.50 -3.68
C CYS A 95 -5.41 4.78 -3.72
N PHE A 96 -4.70 4.10 -4.62
CA PHE A 96 -3.30 4.37 -4.90
C PHE A 96 -3.19 5.00 -6.29
N ILE A 97 -2.43 6.09 -6.37
CA ILE A 97 -2.03 6.71 -7.63
C ILE A 97 -0.52 6.53 -7.73
N VAL A 98 -0.07 5.76 -8.72
CA VAL A 98 1.31 5.28 -8.78
C VAL A 98 1.97 5.69 -10.08
N THR A 99 3.18 6.25 -9.97
CA THR A 99 4.03 6.59 -11.11
C THR A 99 5.09 5.51 -11.26
N VAL A 100 5.23 4.99 -12.48
CA VAL A 100 6.18 3.93 -12.83
C VAL A 100 7.09 4.44 -13.93
N VAL A 101 8.40 4.28 -13.75
CA VAL A 101 9.42 4.62 -14.74
C VAL A 101 10.37 3.43 -14.85
N ASP A 102 10.56 2.93 -16.07
CA ASP A 102 11.46 1.80 -16.35
C ASP A 102 11.19 0.59 -15.46
N GLY A 103 9.91 0.28 -15.25
CA GLY A 103 9.47 -0.88 -14.48
C GLY A 103 9.59 -0.72 -12.96
N ARG A 104 9.89 0.47 -12.46
CA ARG A 104 9.99 0.73 -11.02
C ARG A 104 9.07 1.85 -10.60
N ILE A 105 8.54 1.73 -9.39
CA ILE A 105 7.70 2.75 -8.80
C ILE A 105 8.58 3.90 -8.35
N THR A 106 8.30 5.11 -8.84
CA THR A 106 9.01 6.31 -8.46
C THR A 106 8.22 7.18 -7.50
N ARG A 107 6.89 7.08 -7.56
CA ARG A 107 6.01 7.81 -6.64
C ARG A 107 4.73 7.02 -6.41
N LEU A 108 4.27 7.02 -5.18
CA LEU A 108 3.00 6.42 -4.81
C LEU A 108 2.27 7.39 -3.89
N ASN A 109 1.09 7.82 -4.31
CA ASN A 109 0.20 8.61 -3.47
C ASN A 109 -0.92 7.68 -2.99
N GLU A 110 -1.03 7.56 -1.67
CA GLU A 110 -2.03 6.71 -1.04
C GLU A 110 -3.11 7.59 -0.41
N TYR A 111 -4.35 7.37 -0.83
CA TYR A 111 -5.54 7.97 -0.23
C TYR A 111 -6.34 6.86 0.43
N ILE A 112 -6.59 6.97 1.70
CA ILE A 112 -7.33 5.96 2.45
C ILE A 112 -8.21 6.63 3.48
N ASP A 113 -9.37 6.05 3.75
CA ASP A 113 -10.27 6.57 4.79
C ASP A 113 -9.62 6.36 6.16
N SER A 114 -9.13 7.46 6.73
CA SER A 114 -8.40 7.41 8.00
C SER A 114 -9.30 7.05 9.18
N VAL A 115 -10.58 7.35 9.10
CA VAL A 115 -11.55 6.94 10.13
C VAL A 115 -11.67 5.42 10.14
N GLN A 116 -11.76 4.81 8.96
CA GLN A 116 -11.84 3.35 8.85
C GLN A 116 -10.54 2.64 9.26
N LEU A 117 -9.41 3.36 9.27
CA LEU A 117 -8.16 2.87 9.83
C LEU A 117 -8.06 3.00 11.34
N GLY A 118 -9.03 3.65 11.97
CA GLY A 118 -9.03 3.90 13.42
C GLY A 118 -8.69 2.70 14.29
N PRO A 119 -9.22 1.49 14.02
CA PRO A 119 -8.86 0.31 14.80
C PRO A 119 -7.35 0.03 14.82
N LEU A 120 -6.65 0.25 13.72
CA LEU A 120 -5.19 0.08 13.67
C LEU A 120 -4.46 1.19 14.41
N ALA A 121 -4.93 2.43 14.27
CA ALA A 121 -4.33 3.57 14.95
C ALA A 121 -4.47 3.44 16.48
N ARG A 122 -5.64 3.02 16.97
CA ARG A 122 -5.85 2.77 18.41
C ARG A 122 -4.91 1.70 18.93
N ARG A 123 -4.65 0.66 18.15
CA ARG A 123 -3.71 -0.40 18.52
C ARG A 123 -2.29 0.13 18.71
N ARG A 124 -1.86 1.08 17.88
CA ARG A 124 -0.52 1.66 17.97
C ARG A 124 -0.33 2.51 19.22
N ILE A 125 -1.40 3.12 19.69
CA ILE A 125 -1.36 4.01 20.85
C ILE A 125 -1.42 3.21 22.14
N SER A 126 -2.09 2.09 22.13
CA SER A 126 -2.20 1.22 23.29
C SER A 126 -1.05 0.23 23.36
#